data_4ccd83d087e85585bc8782859a09aaaf
#
_entry.id   4ccd83d087e85585bc8782859a09aaaf
#
_cell.length_a   1.000
_cell.length_b   1.000
_cell.length_c   1.000
_cell.angle_alpha   90.00
_cell.angle_beta   90.00
_cell.angle_gamma   90.00
#
_symmetry.space_group_name_H-M   'P 1'
#
loop_
_entity.id
_entity.type
_entity.pdbx_description
1 polymer ?
#
loop_
_entity_poly.entity_id
_entity_poly.type
_entity_poly.pdbx_seq_one_letter_code
_entity_poly.pdbx_strand_id
1 'polypeptide(L)'
;MKKITFIIPLLLCISITGCSYTDTKSSSTKPFKRESPPVIDISSNDTVTNNCCYTGEELTETEKSNIPFMAIIENSKDARPQSGLSEADIVFETMAEGGIPRFIALFHKKTPKEIGPIRSARPYFLSIAKEYKLPFAHCGGSDEALSTIKTDSSIKSINEIANGSYFYRDTSKKAPHNLYTSADNIRKYITSKDIKADIMSNLSFDNSFWKNKDLTNATAVNLKLNNFYVTNYKFVNGKYEKYMDGVKSIDKNNNLPLSFTNIVVQQTSIKIQSDNTHLDIAMTGKGTGYLFSNGKVEKIHWSRNTSDAQTELTTEDGNKVYLAKGNTIWHIIDNSVTPKYN
;
A
#
# COMPACT_ATOMS: atom_id res chain seq x y z
N MET A 1 -53.89 34.08 9.95
CA MET A 1 -53.87 35.37 10.67
C MET A 1 -52.40 35.81 10.80
N LYS A 2 -52.11 36.96 10.11
CA LYS A 2 -51.23 38.09 10.42
C LYS A 2 -49.81 37.74 10.95
N LYS A 3 -48.78 37.90 10.10
CA LYS A 3 -47.89 39.07 9.87
C LYS A 3 -47.18 39.53 11.14
N ILE A 4 -45.84 39.63 11.10
CA ILE A 4 -45.16 40.96 11.06
C ILE A 4 -43.66 40.72 10.83
N THR A 5 -43.17 41.40 9.79
CA THR A 5 -41.77 41.60 9.36
C THR A 5 -41.21 42.78 10.18
N PHE A 6 -39.93 42.71 10.58
CA PHE A 6 -39.16 43.92 10.91
C PHE A 6 -37.77 43.87 10.32
N ILE A 7 -37.52 44.79 9.40
CA ILE A 7 -36.21 45.15 8.86
C ILE A 7 -35.80 46.45 9.54
N ILE A 8 -34.59 46.54 10.05
CA ILE A 8 -33.96 47.83 10.41
C ILE A 8 -32.51 47.79 9.87
N PRO A 9 -32.14 48.80 9.04
CA PRO A 9 -30.76 48.96 8.60
C PRO A 9 -30.01 49.88 9.58
N LEU A 10 -28.75 49.65 9.82
CA LEU A 10 -27.90 50.60 10.53
C LEU A 10 -26.68 50.99 9.71
N LEU A 11 -26.56 52.27 9.68
CA LEU A 11 -25.73 53.17 8.91
C LEU A 11 -24.26 53.07 9.20
N LEU A 12 -23.49 53.32 8.19
CA LEU A 12 -22.05 53.55 8.06
C LEU A 12 -21.64 54.87 8.77
N CYS A 13 -20.59 54.85 9.55
CA CYS A 13 -19.86 56.06 9.92
C CYS A 13 -18.36 55.92 9.62
N ILE A 14 -17.94 56.66 8.62
CA ILE A 14 -16.54 56.92 8.25
C ILE A 14 -16.07 58.09 9.13
N SER A 15 -14.99 57.94 9.82
CA SER A 15 -14.24 59.06 10.40
C SER A 15 -12.81 59.05 9.88
N ILE A 16 -12.56 60.05 9.06
CA ILE A 16 -11.24 60.46 8.57
C ILE A 16 -10.66 61.44 9.60
N THR A 17 -9.49 61.18 10.11
CA THR A 17 -8.65 62.22 10.74
C THR A 17 -7.27 62.16 10.15
N GLY A 18 -6.91 63.24 9.51
CA GLY A 18 -5.62 63.47 8.87
C GLY A 18 -4.63 64.18 9.76
N CYS A 19 -3.42 64.22 9.22
CA CYS A 19 -2.31 65.15 9.43
C CYS A 19 -1.49 65.11 10.71
N SER A 20 -0.23 64.80 10.60
CA SER A 20 0.77 65.90 10.51
C SER A 20 2.15 65.37 10.08
N TYR A 21 2.69 66.15 9.18
CA TYR A 21 4.04 66.05 8.58
C TYR A 21 5.03 66.64 9.58
N THR A 22 6.15 65.91 9.86
CA THR A 22 7.38 66.52 10.36
C THR A 22 8.55 65.93 9.63
N ASP A 23 9.19 66.78 8.86
CA ASP A 23 10.50 66.57 8.22
C ASP A 23 11.58 66.34 9.25
N THR A 24 12.38 65.28 9.08
CA THR A 24 13.75 65.22 9.62
C THR A 24 14.67 64.37 8.75
N LYS A 25 15.53 65.11 8.07
CA LYS A 25 16.91 64.81 7.61
C LYS A 25 17.27 63.40 7.11
N SER A 26 17.48 63.36 5.82
CA SER A 26 18.44 62.65 5.01
C SER A 26 19.59 61.96 5.77
N SER A 27 19.62 60.61 5.72
CA SER A 27 20.84 59.85 5.74
C SER A 27 20.83 58.90 4.55
N SER A 28 21.86 59.03 3.70
CA SER A 28 22.06 58.25 2.49
C SER A 28 22.34 56.81 2.83
N THR A 29 21.41 55.92 2.54
CA THR A 29 21.66 54.48 2.47
C THR A 29 21.66 54.04 1.01
N LYS A 30 22.80 53.49 0.57
CA LYS A 30 22.97 52.86 -0.75
C LYS A 30 21.87 51.82 -0.99
N PRO A 31 21.39 51.63 -2.22
CA PRO A 31 20.39 50.63 -2.52
C PRO A 31 20.99 49.23 -2.28
N PHE A 32 20.31 48.46 -1.45
CA PHE A 32 20.57 47.05 -1.22
C PHE A 32 20.26 46.28 -2.52
N LYS A 33 21.29 45.84 -3.21
CA LYS A 33 21.17 44.99 -4.39
C LYS A 33 20.70 43.64 -3.90
N ARG A 34 19.43 43.32 -4.17
CA ARG A 34 18.89 42.00 -3.95
C ARG A 34 19.57 41.04 -4.91
N GLU A 35 20.55 40.30 -4.43
CA GLU A 35 21.09 39.15 -5.15
C GLU A 35 19.97 38.10 -5.22
N SER A 36 19.61 37.71 -6.43
CA SER A 36 18.75 36.59 -6.68
C SER A 36 19.42 35.34 -6.07
N PRO A 37 18.67 34.47 -5.38
CA PRO A 37 19.25 33.21 -4.92
C PRO A 37 19.81 32.45 -6.12
N PRO A 38 20.92 31.71 -5.94
CA PRO A 38 21.52 30.95 -7.02
C PRO A 38 20.45 30.03 -7.60
N VAL A 39 20.26 30.10 -8.91
CA VAL A 39 19.48 29.10 -9.66
C VAL A 39 20.26 27.79 -9.47
N ILE A 40 19.76 26.92 -8.60
CA ILE A 40 20.23 25.54 -8.55
C ILE A 40 19.72 24.92 -9.84
N ASP A 41 20.62 24.77 -10.79
CA ASP A 41 20.38 24.00 -12.01
C ASP A 41 20.21 22.54 -11.56
N ILE A 42 18.96 22.16 -11.30
CA ILE A 42 18.59 20.76 -11.11
C ILE A 42 18.61 20.16 -12.51
N SER A 43 19.80 19.96 -13.06
CA SER A 43 19.98 18.93 -14.06
C SER A 43 19.68 17.61 -13.34
N SER A 44 18.42 17.17 -13.43
CA SER A 44 18.04 15.81 -13.10
C SER A 44 18.84 14.88 -14.03
N ASN A 45 20.01 14.48 -13.58
CA ASN A 45 20.55 13.21 -13.98
C ASN A 45 19.58 12.19 -13.40
N ASP A 46 18.49 11.91 -14.09
CA ASP A 46 17.74 10.68 -13.96
C ASP A 46 18.71 9.54 -14.28
N THR A 47 19.51 9.17 -13.30
CA THR A 47 20.18 7.89 -13.31
C THR A 47 19.04 6.89 -13.32
N VAL A 48 18.78 6.29 -14.49
CA VAL A 48 17.89 5.15 -14.65
C VAL A 48 18.38 4.11 -13.65
N THR A 49 17.76 4.06 -12.48
CA THR A 49 18.13 3.10 -11.46
C THR A 49 17.70 1.74 -11.98
N ASN A 50 18.63 0.83 -12.19
CA ASN A 50 18.34 -0.56 -12.58
C ASN A 50 17.62 -1.34 -11.46
N ASN A 51 17.18 -0.65 -10.41
CA ASN A 51 16.58 -1.27 -9.23
C ASN A 51 15.04 -1.29 -9.34
N CYS A 52 14.46 -2.38 -8.89
CA CYS A 52 13.02 -2.50 -8.70
C CYS A 52 12.53 -1.49 -7.66
N CYS A 53 11.61 -0.61 -8.04
CA CYS A 53 11.06 0.40 -7.12
C CYS A 53 10.20 -0.21 -5.98
N TYR A 54 9.83 -1.50 -6.08
CA TYR A 54 9.04 -2.21 -5.07
C TYR A 54 9.88 -2.99 -4.07
N THR A 55 11.14 -3.30 -4.41
CA THR A 55 12.03 -4.12 -3.55
C THR A 55 13.41 -3.50 -3.32
N GLY A 56 13.77 -2.47 -4.08
CA GLY A 56 15.13 -1.88 -4.06
C GLY A 56 16.23 -2.79 -4.59
N GLU A 57 15.90 -4.00 -5.03
CA GLU A 57 16.87 -4.95 -5.60
C GLU A 57 17.11 -4.67 -7.08
N GLU A 58 18.32 -5.03 -7.57
CA GLU A 58 18.66 -4.90 -8.98
C GLU A 58 17.79 -5.81 -9.85
N LEU A 59 17.38 -5.30 -11.01
CA LEU A 59 16.62 -6.02 -12.02
C LEU A 59 17.55 -6.56 -13.10
N THR A 60 17.37 -7.81 -13.46
CA THR A 60 17.92 -8.38 -14.69
C THR A 60 17.23 -7.79 -15.92
N GLU A 61 17.83 -7.89 -17.11
CA GLU A 61 17.22 -7.37 -18.35
C GLU A 61 15.83 -7.98 -18.64
N THR A 62 15.65 -9.27 -18.30
CA THR A 62 14.34 -9.93 -18.42
C THR A 62 13.32 -9.34 -17.43
N GLU A 63 13.73 -9.09 -16.18
CA GLU A 63 12.85 -8.53 -15.15
C GLU A 63 12.43 -7.08 -15.46
N LYS A 64 13.31 -6.29 -16.10
CA LYS A 64 12.99 -4.92 -16.54
C LYS A 64 11.85 -4.87 -17.57
N SER A 65 11.74 -5.89 -18.41
CA SER A 65 10.69 -5.98 -19.42
C SER A 65 9.33 -6.47 -18.88
N ASN A 66 9.29 -6.95 -17.65
CA ASN A 66 8.07 -7.42 -17.03
C ASN A 66 7.08 -6.27 -16.74
N ILE A 67 5.82 -6.46 -17.11
CA ILE A 67 4.74 -5.54 -16.75
C ILE A 67 4.28 -5.86 -15.33
N PRO A 68 4.32 -4.90 -14.38
CA PRO A 68 3.82 -5.12 -13.03
C PRO A 68 2.29 -5.21 -12.99
N PHE A 69 1.78 -6.06 -12.11
CA PHE A 69 0.36 -6.22 -11.86
C PHE A 69 0.11 -6.69 -10.43
N MET A 70 -1.14 -6.70 -10.02
CA MET A 70 -1.57 -7.25 -8.74
C MET A 70 -2.56 -8.40 -8.91
N ALA A 71 -2.73 -9.21 -7.86
CA ALA A 71 -3.76 -10.25 -7.81
C ALA A 71 -4.35 -10.35 -6.41
N ILE A 72 -5.69 -10.47 -6.32
CA ILE A 72 -6.38 -10.69 -5.06
C ILE A 72 -6.42 -12.19 -4.78
N ILE A 73 -5.81 -12.61 -3.66
CA ILE A 73 -5.57 -14.01 -3.32
C ILE A 73 -6.23 -14.33 -1.98
N GLU A 74 -6.87 -15.48 -1.89
CA GLU A 74 -7.55 -15.97 -0.71
C GLU A 74 -6.58 -16.35 0.41
N ASN A 75 -7.02 -16.18 1.69
CA ASN A 75 -6.26 -16.64 2.84
C ASN A 75 -7.11 -17.39 3.88
N SER A 76 -8.24 -17.98 3.48
CA SER A 76 -8.97 -18.93 4.33
C SER A 76 -8.13 -20.19 4.58
N LYS A 77 -8.47 -20.96 5.61
CA LYS A 77 -7.78 -22.22 5.92
C LYS A 77 -7.82 -23.20 4.76
N ASP A 78 -8.97 -23.29 4.06
CA ASP A 78 -9.16 -24.22 2.93
C ASP A 78 -8.41 -23.80 1.65
N ALA A 79 -8.00 -22.54 1.55
CA ALA A 79 -7.21 -22.05 0.42
C ALA A 79 -5.70 -22.36 0.55
N ARG A 80 -5.25 -22.67 1.75
CA ARG A 80 -3.81 -22.87 2.02
C ARG A 80 -3.35 -24.30 1.63
N PRO A 81 -2.10 -24.47 1.15
CA PRO A 81 -1.19 -23.42 0.77
C PRO A 81 -1.60 -22.71 -0.52
N GLN A 82 -1.34 -21.39 -0.57
CA GLN A 82 -1.53 -20.58 -1.76
C GLN A 82 -0.38 -20.76 -2.75
N SER A 83 -0.58 -20.30 -3.99
CA SER A 83 0.42 -20.31 -5.04
C SER A 83 0.87 -18.91 -5.40
N GLY A 84 2.17 -18.71 -5.61
CA GLY A 84 2.79 -17.49 -6.15
C GLY A 84 3.19 -16.44 -5.11
N LEU A 85 2.79 -16.56 -3.85
CA LEU A 85 3.07 -15.54 -2.83
C LEU A 85 4.55 -15.39 -2.50
N SER A 86 5.35 -16.47 -2.61
CA SER A 86 6.81 -16.42 -2.37
C SER A 86 7.57 -15.62 -3.43
N GLU A 87 6.93 -15.39 -4.59
CA GLU A 87 7.49 -14.69 -5.73
C GLU A 87 6.96 -13.25 -5.87
N ALA A 88 6.08 -12.81 -4.96
CA ALA A 88 5.57 -11.45 -4.94
C ALA A 88 6.61 -10.46 -4.40
N ASP A 89 6.62 -9.25 -4.96
CA ASP A 89 7.46 -8.13 -4.50
C ASP A 89 6.88 -7.49 -3.24
N ILE A 90 5.54 -7.26 -3.23
CA ILE A 90 4.80 -6.79 -2.05
C ILE A 90 3.54 -7.64 -1.90
N VAL A 91 3.25 -8.06 -0.67
CA VAL A 91 2.00 -8.73 -0.31
C VAL A 91 1.27 -7.88 0.73
N PHE A 92 0.15 -7.30 0.38
CA PHE A 92 -0.74 -6.64 1.34
C PHE A 92 -1.69 -7.67 1.94
N GLU A 93 -1.85 -7.65 3.25
CA GLU A 93 -2.79 -8.50 3.98
C GLU A 93 -3.71 -7.64 4.85
N THR A 94 -5.01 -7.80 4.69
CA THR A 94 -6.01 -7.18 5.56
C THR A 94 -7.20 -8.11 5.76
N MET A 95 -8.05 -7.75 6.71
CA MET A 95 -9.28 -8.49 6.98
C MET A 95 -10.28 -8.31 5.84
N ALA A 96 -11.06 -9.35 5.60
CA ALA A 96 -12.23 -9.34 4.75
C ALA A 96 -13.44 -9.86 5.53
N GLU A 97 -14.54 -10.11 4.83
CA GLU A 97 -15.80 -10.58 5.43
C GLU A 97 -15.60 -11.85 6.28
N GLY A 98 -16.41 -11.97 7.32
CA GLY A 98 -16.33 -13.09 8.27
C GLY A 98 -15.05 -13.15 9.09
N GLY A 99 -14.29 -12.04 9.11
CA GLY A 99 -13.00 -11.99 9.81
C GLY A 99 -11.93 -12.85 9.16
N ILE A 100 -12.06 -13.20 7.87
CA ILE A 100 -11.08 -13.98 7.12
C ILE A 100 -10.09 -13.04 6.45
N PRO A 101 -8.77 -13.12 6.72
CA PRO A 101 -7.81 -12.27 6.04
C PRO A 101 -7.71 -12.63 4.55
N ARG A 102 -7.33 -11.64 3.74
CA ARG A 102 -7.14 -11.80 2.29
C ARG A 102 -5.92 -11.02 1.85
N PHE A 103 -5.30 -11.47 0.78
CA PHE A 103 -4.15 -10.80 0.19
C PHE A 103 -4.53 -10.02 -1.07
N ILE A 104 -3.78 -8.93 -1.35
CA ILE A 104 -3.52 -8.45 -2.69
C ILE A 104 -2.01 -8.39 -2.87
N ALA A 105 -1.49 -9.12 -3.84
CA ALA A 105 -0.05 -9.30 -4.06
C ALA A 105 0.39 -8.61 -5.35
N LEU A 106 1.52 -7.89 -5.31
CA LEU A 106 2.16 -7.20 -6.42
C LEU A 106 3.28 -8.06 -6.99
N PHE A 107 3.30 -8.20 -8.31
CA PHE A 107 4.27 -8.98 -9.06
C PHE A 107 4.91 -8.13 -10.15
N HIS A 108 6.20 -7.89 -10.07
CA HIS A 108 7.01 -7.23 -11.09
C HIS A 108 8.21 -8.10 -11.49
N LYS A 109 9.10 -8.39 -10.53
CA LYS A 109 10.35 -9.10 -10.79
C LYS A 109 10.13 -10.52 -11.31
N LYS A 110 9.32 -11.28 -10.62
CA LYS A 110 9.15 -12.72 -10.88
C LYS A 110 7.94 -13.01 -11.76
N THR A 111 7.93 -14.24 -12.31
CA THR A 111 6.89 -14.72 -13.22
C THR A 111 6.33 -16.04 -12.69
N PRO A 112 5.56 -16.00 -11.58
CA PRO A 112 4.97 -17.21 -11.00
C PRO A 112 4.08 -17.93 -12.01
N LYS A 113 4.27 -19.24 -12.10
CA LYS A 113 3.52 -20.12 -13.02
C LYS A 113 2.07 -20.29 -12.61
N GLU A 114 1.80 -20.20 -11.31
CA GLU A 114 0.45 -20.28 -10.75
C GLU A 114 0.31 -19.21 -9.67
N ILE A 115 -0.83 -18.49 -9.69
CA ILE A 115 -1.19 -17.46 -8.71
C ILE A 115 -2.61 -17.73 -8.24
N GLY A 116 -2.80 -17.84 -6.94
CA GLY A 116 -4.14 -18.01 -6.38
C GLY A 116 -4.20 -18.78 -5.07
N PRO A 117 -5.43 -19.15 -4.63
CA PRO A 117 -6.73 -18.98 -5.32
C PRO A 117 -7.14 -17.51 -5.45
N ILE A 118 -7.60 -17.13 -6.65
CA ILE A 118 -8.07 -15.77 -6.94
C ILE A 118 -9.42 -15.51 -6.28
N ARG A 119 -9.60 -14.28 -5.78
CA ARG A 119 -10.80 -13.89 -5.02
C ARG A 119 -11.38 -12.56 -5.43
N SER A 120 -12.53 -12.26 -4.81
CA SER A 120 -13.37 -11.11 -5.12
C SER A 120 -12.75 -9.80 -4.66
N ALA A 121 -12.96 -8.75 -5.47
CA ALA A 121 -12.58 -7.38 -5.16
C ALA A 121 -13.39 -6.78 -4.02
N ARG A 122 -12.78 -5.85 -3.29
CA ARG A 122 -13.38 -5.04 -2.22
C ARG A 122 -12.86 -3.61 -2.32
N PRO A 123 -13.57 -2.60 -1.83
CA PRO A 123 -13.18 -1.20 -1.97
C PRO A 123 -11.75 -0.92 -1.50
N TYR A 124 -11.32 -1.50 -0.39
CA TYR A 124 -9.96 -1.33 0.14
C TYR A 124 -8.87 -1.96 -0.74
N PHE A 125 -9.15 -3.06 -1.45
CA PHE A 125 -8.22 -3.63 -2.44
C PHE A 125 -8.15 -2.76 -3.72
N LEU A 126 -9.28 -2.17 -4.13
CA LEU A 126 -9.28 -1.18 -5.21
C LEU A 126 -8.42 0.02 -4.84
N SER A 127 -8.50 0.48 -3.59
CA SER A 127 -7.70 1.59 -3.09
C SER A 127 -6.19 1.28 -3.17
N ILE A 128 -5.76 0.04 -2.84
CA ILE A 128 -4.36 -0.38 -2.97
C ILE A 128 -3.95 -0.42 -4.46
N ALA A 129 -4.75 -1.04 -5.33
CA ALA A 129 -4.44 -1.11 -6.75
C ALA A 129 -4.37 0.28 -7.41
N LYS A 130 -5.22 1.21 -6.98
CA LYS A 130 -5.24 2.62 -7.43
C LYS A 130 -4.01 3.38 -6.95
N GLU A 131 -3.56 3.17 -5.70
CA GLU A 131 -2.34 3.74 -5.13
C GLU A 131 -1.11 3.46 -5.99
N TYR A 132 -0.99 2.22 -6.48
CA TYR A 132 0.12 1.80 -7.33
C TYR A 132 -0.16 1.97 -8.82
N LYS A 133 -1.38 2.39 -9.20
CA LYS A 133 -1.85 2.55 -10.59
C LYS A 133 -1.65 1.28 -11.43
N LEU A 134 -1.77 0.12 -10.81
CA LEU A 134 -1.52 -1.17 -11.45
C LEU A 134 -2.82 -1.90 -11.81
N PRO A 135 -2.82 -2.68 -12.90
CA PRO A 135 -3.87 -3.62 -13.18
C PRO A 135 -3.88 -4.76 -12.14
N PHE A 136 -5.07 -5.28 -11.81
CA PHE A 136 -5.18 -6.33 -10.81
C PHE A 136 -6.20 -7.41 -11.21
N ALA A 137 -5.80 -8.68 -10.99
CA ALA A 137 -6.62 -9.85 -11.24
C ALA A 137 -7.54 -10.13 -10.04
N HIS A 138 -8.82 -10.41 -10.33
CA HIS A 138 -9.83 -10.77 -9.32
C HIS A 138 -10.97 -11.57 -9.93
N CYS A 139 -11.83 -12.15 -9.09
CA CYS A 139 -13.05 -12.87 -9.49
C CYS A 139 -14.26 -12.27 -8.81
N GLY A 140 -15.07 -11.51 -9.55
CA GLY A 140 -16.21 -10.78 -8.99
C GLY A 140 -15.82 -9.75 -7.94
N GLY A 141 -16.78 -9.30 -7.14
CA GLY A 141 -16.57 -8.32 -6.10
C GLY A 141 -17.84 -8.07 -5.29
N SER A 142 -17.75 -7.26 -4.23
CA SER A 142 -18.96 -6.66 -3.62
C SER A 142 -19.62 -5.69 -4.60
N ASP A 143 -20.92 -5.42 -4.42
CA ASP A 143 -21.64 -4.49 -5.28
C ASP A 143 -20.99 -3.10 -5.31
N GLU A 144 -20.52 -2.62 -4.16
CA GLU A 144 -19.78 -1.37 -4.04
C GLU A 144 -18.49 -1.40 -4.87
N ALA A 145 -17.67 -2.46 -4.74
CA ALA A 145 -16.42 -2.58 -5.49
C ALA A 145 -16.67 -2.66 -7.00
N LEU A 146 -17.68 -3.43 -7.44
CA LEU A 146 -18.03 -3.56 -8.85
C LEU A 146 -18.60 -2.26 -9.42
N SER A 147 -19.40 -1.52 -8.64
CA SER A 147 -19.89 -0.20 -9.00
C SER A 147 -18.73 0.80 -9.16
N THR A 148 -17.79 0.81 -8.22
CA THR A 148 -16.60 1.66 -8.29
C THR A 148 -15.74 1.33 -9.51
N ILE A 149 -15.49 0.05 -9.81
CA ILE A 149 -14.77 -0.38 -11.03
C ILE A 149 -15.45 0.12 -12.29
N LYS A 150 -16.79 0.14 -12.32
CA LYS A 150 -17.55 0.59 -13.48
C LYS A 150 -17.49 2.10 -13.70
N THR A 151 -17.40 2.87 -12.62
CA THR A 151 -17.47 4.35 -12.66
C THR A 151 -16.13 5.06 -12.63
N ASP A 152 -15.08 4.42 -12.11
CA ASP A 152 -13.72 4.98 -12.03
C ASP A 152 -12.79 4.31 -13.05
N SER A 153 -12.58 5.00 -14.18
CA SER A 153 -11.72 4.52 -15.28
C SER A 153 -10.24 4.40 -14.91
N SER A 154 -9.80 4.97 -13.80
CA SER A 154 -8.43 4.81 -13.31
C SER A 154 -8.16 3.41 -12.73
N ILE A 155 -9.20 2.67 -12.40
CA ILE A 155 -9.14 1.32 -11.84
C ILE A 155 -9.00 0.28 -12.96
N LYS A 156 -7.85 -0.35 -13.05
CA LYS A 156 -7.48 -1.29 -14.13
C LYS A 156 -7.83 -2.74 -13.73
N SER A 157 -9.12 -3.07 -13.74
CA SER A 157 -9.66 -4.37 -13.32
C SER A 157 -9.48 -5.47 -14.37
N ILE A 158 -9.02 -6.64 -13.95
CA ILE A 158 -8.97 -7.88 -14.75
C ILE A 158 -9.87 -8.92 -14.05
N ASN A 159 -11.17 -8.83 -14.35
CA ASN A 159 -12.18 -9.69 -13.74
C ASN A 159 -12.32 -11.02 -14.49
N GLU A 160 -12.11 -12.13 -13.80
CA GLU A 160 -12.24 -13.48 -14.35
C GLU A 160 -13.62 -13.72 -14.99
N ILE A 161 -14.71 -13.22 -14.40
CA ILE A 161 -16.07 -13.42 -14.91
C ILE A 161 -16.20 -12.96 -16.38
N ALA A 162 -15.51 -11.89 -16.74
CA ALA A 162 -15.50 -11.36 -18.11
C ALA A 162 -14.33 -11.88 -18.97
N ASN A 163 -13.29 -12.45 -18.34
CA ASN A 163 -12.02 -12.77 -18.99
C ASN A 163 -11.53 -14.19 -18.65
N GLY A 164 -12.43 -15.14 -18.54
CA GLY A 164 -12.18 -16.51 -18.05
C GLY A 164 -11.05 -17.25 -18.79
N SER A 165 -10.77 -16.92 -20.06
CA SER A 165 -9.68 -17.55 -20.82
C SER A 165 -8.26 -17.30 -20.29
N TYR A 166 -8.09 -16.32 -19.38
CA TYR A 166 -6.82 -16.02 -18.72
C TYR A 166 -6.72 -16.63 -17.30
N PHE A 167 -7.73 -17.40 -16.92
CA PHE A 167 -7.83 -18.07 -15.64
C PHE A 167 -8.15 -19.55 -15.84
N TYR A 168 -7.98 -20.37 -14.81
CA TYR A 168 -8.33 -21.77 -14.85
C TYR A 168 -8.72 -22.26 -13.46
N ARG A 169 -9.43 -23.39 -13.39
CA ARG A 169 -9.78 -24.01 -12.12
C ARG A 169 -8.96 -25.28 -11.91
N ASP A 170 -8.29 -25.34 -10.75
CA ASP A 170 -7.62 -26.55 -10.28
C ASP A 170 -8.71 -27.54 -9.81
N THR A 171 -8.88 -28.63 -10.55
CA THR A 171 -9.88 -29.66 -10.26
C THR A 171 -9.55 -30.51 -9.03
N SER A 172 -8.32 -30.44 -8.53
CA SER A 172 -7.91 -31.10 -7.29
C SER A 172 -8.43 -30.41 -6.03
N LYS A 173 -8.92 -29.17 -6.16
CA LYS A 173 -9.51 -28.37 -5.09
C LYS A 173 -11.00 -28.12 -5.32
N LYS A 174 -11.73 -27.98 -4.23
CA LYS A 174 -13.17 -27.67 -4.29
C LYS A 174 -13.40 -26.17 -4.53
N ALA A 175 -14.41 -25.84 -5.34
CA ALA A 175 -14.88 -24.48 -5.44
C ALA A 175 -15.39 -24.01 -4.05
N PRO A 176 -15.18 -22.74 -3.69
CA PRO A 176 -14.65 -21.64 -4.48
C PRO A 176 -13.13 -21.47 -4.35
N HIS A 177 -12.37 -22.40 -3.74
CA HIS A 177 -10.94 -22.31 -3.40
C HIS A 177 -10.01 -22.81 -4.52
N ASN A 178 -10.46 -22.76 -5.77
CA ASN A 178 -9.83 -23.48 -6.89
C ASN A 178 -9.59 -22.66 -8.16
N LEU A 179 -9.74 -21.33 -8.09
CA LEU A 179 -9.53 -20.44 -9.24
C LEU A 179 -8.11 -19.89 -9.25
N TYR A 180 -7.39 -20.05 -10.35
CA TYR A 180 -6.00 -19.66 -10.50
C TYR A 180 -5.77 -18.90 -11.81
N THR A 181 -4.64 -18.22 -11.86
CA THR A 181 -4.04 -17.62 -13.06
C THR A 181 -2.52 -17.80 -13.03
N SER A 182 -1.81 -17.19 -13.97
CA SER A 182 -0.34 -17.10 -13.99
C SER A 182 0.11 -15.68 -14.32
N ALA A 183 1.35 -15.35 -14.04
CA ALA A 183 1.91 -14.06 -14.43
C ALA A 183 1.88 -13.87 -15.95
N ASP A 184 2.18 -14.91 -16.72
CA ASP A 184 2.13 -14.86 -18.18
C ASP A 184 0.73 -14.58 -18.71
N ASN A 185 -0.30 -15.22 -18.15
CA ASN A 185 -1.69 -15.00 -18.54
C ASN A 185 -2.11 -13.55 -18.29
N ILE A 186 -1.79 -13.01 -17.12
CA ILE A 186 -2.15 -11.62 -16.76
C ILE A 186 -1.39 -10.62 -17.63
N ARG A 187 -0.08 -10.80 -17.83
CA ARG A 187 0.72 -9.94 -18.72
C ARG A 187 0.24 -10.01 -20.18
N LYS A 188 -0.12 -11.19 -20.66
CA LYS A 188 -0.73 -11.37 -21.98
C LYS A 188 -2.05 -10.61 -22.11
N TYR A 189 -2.91 -10.65 -21.09
CA TYR A 189 -4.14 -9.86 -21.06
C TYR A 189 -3.84 -8.36 -21.13
N ILE A 190 -2.94 -7.87 -20.25
CA ILE A 190 -2.55 -6.46 -20.17
C ILE A 190 -2.07 -5.96 -21.54
N THR A 191 -1.16 -6.71 -22.18
CA THR A 191 -0.64 -6.39 -23.52
C THR A 191 -1.74 -6.41 -24.59
N SER A 192 -2.62 -7.42 -24.56
CA SER A 192 -3.71 -7.55 -25.56
C SER A 192 -4.75 -6.42 -25.47
N LYS A 193 -4.85 -5.74 -24.35
CA LYS A 193 -5.78 -4.62 -24.08
C LYS A 193 -5.10 -3.25 -24.04
N ASP A 194 -3.80 -3.20 -24.32
CA ASP A 194 -2.96 -1.98 -24.19
C ASP A 194 -3.14 -1.26 -22.86
N ILE A 195 -3.25 -2.02 -21.76
CA ILE A 195 -3.41 -1.45 -20.43
C ILE A 195 -2.06 -0.91 -19.96
N LYS A 196 -2.02 0.38 -19.62
CA LYS A 196 -0.80 1.00 -19.06
C LYS A 196 -0.65 0.62 -17.60
N ALA A 197 0.53 0.16 -17.21
CA ALA A 197 0.94 -0.08 -15.83
C ALA A 197 2.06 0.90 -15.50
N ASP A 198 1.83 1.74 -14.48
CA ASP A 198 2.84 2.71 -14.07
C ASP A 198 3.84 2.00 -13.13
N ILE A 199 5.14 2.09 -13.45
CA ILE A 199 6.19 1.53 -12.59
C ILE A 199 6.63 2.64 -11.64
N MET A 200 6.00 2.72 -10.47
CA MET A 200 6.26 3.77 -9.49
C MET A 200 6.07 3.30 -8.05
N SER A 201 6.93 3.78 -7.17
CA SER A 201 6.80 3.59 -5.73
C SER A 201 7.55 4.70 -5.00
N ASN A 202 7.00 5.21 -3.89
CA ASN A 202 7.69 6.15 -3.01
C ASN A 202 8.50 5.41 -1.91
N LEU A 203 8.53 4.08 -1.92
CA LEU A 203 9.32 3.30 -1.00
C LEU A 203 10.81 3.60 -1.20
N SER A 204 11.53 3.67 -0.10
CA SER A 204 12.98 3.90 -0.11
C SER A 204 13.69 2.75 0.56
N PHE A 205 14.83 2.35 0.00
CA PHE A 205 15.53 1.15 0.41
C PHE A 205 16.98 1.49 0.77
N ASP A 206 17.38 1.17 2.01
CA ASP A 206 18.76 1.28 2.48
C ASP A 206 19.03 0.26 3.59
N ASN A 207 19.88 -0.71 3.29
CA ASN A 207 20.28 -1.73 4.27
C ASN A 207 21.12 -1.14 5.42
N SER A 208 21.75 0.03 5.24
CA SER A 208 22.57 0.67 6.27
C SER A 208 21.72 1.22 7.42
N PHE A 209 20.49 1.66 7.13
CA PHE A 209 19.52 2.10 8.13
C PHE A 209 19.34 1.06 9.25
N TRP A 210 19.27 -0.21 8.88
CA TRP A 210 19.03 -1.33 9.80
C TRP A 210 20.26 -1.81 10.57
N LYS A 211 21.43 -1.21 10.31
CA LYS A 211 22.66 -1.44 11.10
C LYS A 211 22.70 -0.58 12.36
N ASN A 212 21.78 0.38 12.51
CA ASN A 212 21.68 1.22 13.69
C ASN A 212 21.52 0.35 14.96
N LYS A 213 22.37 0.56 15.96
CA LYS A 213 22.38 -0.22 17.21
C LYS A 213 21.23 0.15 18.15
N ASP A 214 20.68 1.35 18.01
CA ASP A 214 19.63 1.88 18.90
C ASP A 214 18.23 1.30 18.58
N LEU A 215 18.07 0.64 17.42
CA LEU A 215 16.83 -0.03 17.08
C LEU A 215 16.60 -1.28 17.96
N THR A 216 15.37 -1.44 18.43
CA THR A 216 14.96 -2.59 19.25
C THR A 216 15.02 -3.88 18.42
N ASN A 217 15.52 -4.95 19.04
CA ASN A 217 15.49 -6.28 18.41
C ASN A 217 14.05 -6.79 18.28
N ALA A 218 13.78 -7.49 17.19
CA ALA A 218 12.48 -8.08 16.88
C ALA A 218 12.67 -9.34 16.02
N THR A 219 13.16 -10.40 16.62
CA THR A 219 13.41 -11.68 15.94
C THR A 219 12.19 -12.56 15.83
N ALA A 220 11.15 -12.26 16.61
CA ALA A 220 9.83 -12.84 16.46
C ALA A 220 8.78 -11.73 16.48
N VAL A 221 7.74 -11.87 15.63
CA VAL A 221 6.61 -10.95 15.56
C VAL A 221 5.32 -11.74 15.63
N ASN A 222 4.36 -11.30 16.45
CA ASN A 222 3.04 -11.89 16.57
C ASN A 222 1.97 -10.84 16.32
N LEU A 223 1.06 -11.12 15.38
CA LEU A 223 -0.09 -10.32 15.01
C LEU A 223 -1.36 -11.14 15.24
N LYS A 224 -2.08 -10.87 16.33
CA LYS A 224 -3.39 -11.46 16.57
C LYS A 224 -4.43 -10.65 15.80
N LEU A 225 -4.72 -11.06 14.56
CA LEU A 225 -5.67 -10.34 13.70
C LEU A 225 -7.10 -10.40 14.27
N ASN A 226 -7.49 -11.55 14.81
CA ASN A 226 -8.72 -11.77 15.58
C ASN A 226 -8.60 -13.07 16.39
N ASN A 227 -9.73 -13.59 16.91
CA ASN A 227 -9.73 -14.82 17.71
C ASN A 227 -9.46 -16.10 16.91
N PHE A 228 -9.59 -16.07 15.58
CA PHE A 228 -9.48 -17.23 14.69
C PHE A 228 -8.24 -17.19 13.80
N TYR A 229 -7.60 -16.03 13.65
CA TYR A 229 -6.47 -15.83 12.74
C TYR A 229 -5.33 -15.11 13.47
N VAL A 230 -4.23 -15.82 13.63
CA VAL A 230 -2.99 -15.31 14.23
C VAL A 230 -1.86 -15.51 13.24
N THR A 231 -1.21 -14.41 12.88
CA THR A 231 -0.01 -14.42 12.04
C THR A 231 1.23 -14.25 12.90
N ASN A 232 2.22 -15.13 12.72
CA ASN A 232 3.49 -15.05 13.42
C ASN A 232 4.64 -15.02 12.40
N TYR A 233 5.73 -14.41 12.81
CA TYR A 233 6.98 -14.39 12.05
C TYR A 233 8.14 -14.80 12.94
N LYS A 234 9.10 -15.50 12.34
CA LYS A 234 10.42 -15.79 12.94
C LYS A 234 11.48 -15.29 11.99
N PHE A 235 12.44 -14.53 12.51
CA PHE A 235 13.58 -14.05 11.73
C PHE A 235 14.60 -15.17 11.60
N VAL A 236 14.80 -15.65 10.38
CA VAL A 236 15.67 -16.77 10.03
C VAL A 236 16.43 -16.41 8.76
N ASN A 237 17.76 -16.52 8.78
CA ASN A 237 18.60 -16.28 7.60
C ASN A 237 18.33 -14.95 6.88
N GLY A 238 18.15 -13.87 7.63
CA GLY A 238 17.93 -12.52 7.08
C GLY A 238 16.52 -12.20 6.64
N LYS A 239 15.55 -13.10 6.83
CA LYS A 239 14.14 -12.90 6.46
C LYS A 239 13.19 -13.35 7.58
N TYR A 240 11.98 -12.81 7.56
CA TYR A 240 10.89 -13.21 8.45
C TYR A 240 10.06 -14.31 7.79
N GLU A 241 10.18 -15.54 8.27
CA GLU A 241 9.35 -16.68 7.88
C GLU A 241 7.95 -16.54 8.48
N LYS A 242 6.92 -16.60 7.63
CA LYS A 242 5.51 -16.49 8.04
C LYS A 242 4.96 -17.81 8.57
N TYR A 243 4.23 -17.71 9.67
CA TYR A 243 3.39 -18.78 10.22
C TYR A 243 1.97 -18.23 10.36
N MET A 244 0.97 -19.06 10.09
CA MET A 244 -0.41 -18.70 10.30
C MET A 244 -1.12 -19.78 11.11
N ASP A 245 -1.75 -19.35 12.21
CA ASP A 245 -2.41 -20.26 13.15
C ASP A 245 -1.47 -21.38 13.67
N GLY A 246 -0.20 -21.06 13.89
CA GLY A 246 0.84 -21.97 14.34
C GLY A 246 1.49 -22.83 13.26
N VAL A 247 0.97 -22.83 12.02
CA VAL A 247 1.49 -23.61 10.90
C VAL A 247 2.39 -22.74 10.02
N LYS A 248 3.57 -23.26 9.62
CA LYS A 248 4.45 -22.58 8.66
C LYS A 248 3.73 -22.41 7.33
N SER A 249 3.66 -21.18 6.85
CA SER A 249 3.09 -20.86 5.55
C SER A 249 4.10 -21.19 4.45
N ILE A 250 3.68 -21.93 3.43
CA ILE A 250 4.50 -22.31 2.28
C ILE A 250 3.80 -21.90 0.98
N ASP A 251 4.56 -21.72 -0.07
CA ASP A 251 4.04 -21.57 -1.43
C ASP A 251 3.86 -22.92 -2.10
N LYS A 252 2.68 -23.18 -2.68
CA LYS A 252 2.37 -24.44 -3.35
C LYS A 252 3.27 -24.70 -4.58
N ASN A 253 3.71 -23.64 -5.27
CA ASN A 253 4.50 -23.77 -6.51
C ASN A 253 5.85 -24.44 -6.29
N ASN A 254 6.48 -24.17 -5.15
CA ASN A 254 7.88 -24.53 -4.91
C ASN A 254 8.14 -25.13 -3.53
N ASN A 255 7.11 -25.22 -2.67
CA ASN A 255 7.16 -25.66 -1.28
C ASN A 255 8.13 -24.85 -0.39
N LEU A 256 8.51 -23.65 -0.83
CA LEU A 256 9.36 -22.75 -0.03
C LEU A 256 8.52 -22.03 1.04
N PRO A 257 9.12 -21.75 2.22
CA PRO A 257 8.47 -20.88 3.21
C PRO A 257 8.10 -19.53 2.62
N LEU A 258 6.93 -19.01 2.97
CA LEU A 258 6.62 -17.60 2.74
C LEU A 258 7.50 -16.78 3.67
N SER A 259 8.50 -16.12 3.11
CA SER A 259 9.47 -15.32 3.84
C SER A 259 9.65 -13.94 3.23
N PHE A 260 9.73 -12.94 4.09
CA PHE A 260 9.76 -11.53 3.71
C PHE A 260 10.98 -10.84 4.36
N THR A 261 11.59 -9.95 3.61
CA THR A 261 12.69 -9.11 4.12
C THR A 261 12.15 -8.07 5.10
N ASN A 262 10.97 -7.51 4.77
CA ASN A 262 10.33 -6.48 5.56
C ASN A 262 8.91 -6.88 5.95
N ILE A 263 8.46 -6.45 7.15
CA ILE A 263 7.07 -6.49 7.58
C ILE A 263 6.66 -5.06 7.91
N VAL A 264 5.71 -4.50 7.16
CA VAL A 264 5.04 -3.25 7.51
C VAL A 264 3.75 -3.58 8.21
N VAL A 265 3.47 -2.93 9.33
CA VAL A 265 2.19 -2.99 10.03
C VAL A 265 1.61 -1.58 10.05
N GLN A 266 0.56 -1.37 9.29
CA GLN A 266 -0.20 -0.13 9.20
C GLN A 266 -1.45 -0.26 10.05
N GLN A 267 -1.54 0.52 11.12
CA GLN A 267 -2.72 0.58 11.98
C GLN A 267 -3.69 1.63 11.44
N THR A 268 -4.95 1.24 11.27
CA THR A 268 -6.00 2.12 10.75
C THR A 268 -7.36 1.76 11.36
N SER A 269 -8.38 2.57 11.09
CA SER A 269 -9.75 2.27 11.50
C SER A 269 -10.35 1.20 10.58
N ILE A 270 -10.79 0.09 11.17
CA ILE A 270 -11.57 -0.95 10.50
C ILE A 270 -12.91 -1.06 11.20
N LYS A 271 -14.01 -0.87 10.47
CA LYS A 271 -15.39 -0.94 10.99
C LYS A 271 -16.19 -1.96 10.21
N ILE A 272 -17.07 -2.67 10.91
CA ILE A 272 -18.08 -3.51 10.26
C ILE A 272 -19.22 -2.58 9.82
N GLN A 273 -19.65 -2.70 8.56
CA GLN A 273 -20.76 -1.93 8.00
C GLN A 273 -22.11 -2.35 8.64
N SER A 274 -23.15 -1.57 8.39
CA SER A 274 -24.49 -1.79 8.96
C SER A 274 -25.14 -3.12 8.56
N ASP A 275 -24.65 -3.76 7.50
CA ASP A 275 -25.06 -5.10 7.05
C ASP A 275 -24.44 -6.24 7.89
N ASN A 276 -23.59 -5.93 8.85
CA ASN A 276 -22.85 -6.85 9.71
C ASN A 276 -21.93 -7.83 8.95
N THR A 277 -21.59 -7.53 7.71
CA THR A 277 -20.83 -8.42 6.83
C THR A 277 -19.62 -7.73 6.23
N HIS A 278 -19.84 -6.60 5.56
CA HIS A 278 -18.78 -5.86 4.87
C HIS A 278 -17.97 -4.98 5.83
N LEU A 279 -16.78 -4.62 5.40
CA LEU A 279 -15.84 -3.81 6.19
C LEU A 279 -15.57 -2.47 5.52
N ASP A 280 -15.56 -1.41 6.33
CA ASP A 280 -14.99 -0.12 5.99
C ASP A 280 -13.58 -0.06 6.56
N ILE A 281 -12.58 0.03 5.69
CA ILE A 281 -11.17 0.15 6.06
C ILE A 281 -10.69 1.52 5.58
N ALA A 282 -10.24 2.36 6.52
CA ALA A 282 -9.75 3.70 6.19
C ALA A 282 -8.38 3.59 5.49
N MET A 283 -8.39 3.70 4.17
CA MET A 283 -7.20 3.59 3.32
C MET A 283 -6.49 4.93 3.08
N THR A 284 -7.12 6.04 3.46
CA THR A 284 -6.57 7.40 3.42
C THR A 284 -6.57 8.01 4.82
N GLY A 285 -5.74 9.03 5.04
CA GLY A 285 -5.57 9.69 6.33
C GLY A 285 -4.15 9.50 6.86
N LYS A 286 -4.03 9.34 8.15
CA LYS A 286 -2.75 9.13 8.86
C LYS A 286 -2.94 8.22 10.08
N GLY A 287 -1.88 7.55 10.47
CA GLY A 287 -1.88 6.70 11.65
C GLY A 287 -0.47 6.27 12.05
N THR A 288 -0.42 5.36 12.99
CA THR A 288 0.81 4.75 13.49
C THR A 288 1.02 3.37 12.87
N GLY A 289 2.20 2.82 13.08
CA GLY A 289 2.52 1.49 12.62
C GLY A 289 3.91 1.04 13.07
N TYR A 290 4.34 -0.06 12.50
CA TYR A 290 5.64 -0.66 12.77
C TYR A 290 6.26 -1.15 11.47
N LEU A 291 7.56 -0.99 11.37
CA LEU A 291 8.36 -1.58 10.30
C LEU A 291 9.38 -2.53 10.93
N PHE A 292 9.30 -3.80 10.56
CA PHE A 292 10.27 -4.80 10.98
C PHE A 292 11.16 -5.17 9.81
N SER A 293 12.45 -5.14 10.02
CA SER A 293 13.44 -5.53 9.03
C SER A 293 14.75 -5.94 9.73
N ASN A 294 15.50 -6.84 9.13
CA ASN A 294 16.80 -7.28 9.63
C ASN A 294 16.82 -7.68 11.12
N GLY A 295 15.74 -8.29 11.63
CA GLY A 295 15.59 -8.70 13.03
C GLY A 295 15.39 -7.54 14.01
N LYS A 296 15.00 -6.37 13.52
CA LYS A 296 14.78 -5.15 14.30
C LYS A 296 13.43 -4.53 13.99
N VAL A 297 12.99 -3.59 14.82
CA VAL A 297 11.75 -2.83 14.67
C VAL A 297 12.00 -1.34 14.77
N GLU A 298 11.33 -0.61 13.90
CA GLU A 298 11.15 0.85 13.95
C GLU A 298 9.66 1.15 14.06
N LYS A 299 9.28 2.05 14.97
CA LYS A 299 7.93 2.59 15.01
C LYS A 299 7.78 3.67 13.93
N ILE A 300 6.66 3.65 13.25
CA ILE A 300 6.44 4.54 12.12
C ILE A 300 5.11 5.28 12.22
N HIS A 301 5.04 6.39 11.50
CA HIS A 301 3.79 7.02 11.08
C HIS A 301 3.57 6.74 9.60
N TRP A 302 2.32 6.55 9.24
CA TRP A 302 1.91 6.51 7.84
C TRP A 302 0.95 7.65 7.53
N SER A 303 1.01 8.16 6.30
CA SER A 303 0.06 9.14 5.80
C SER A 303 -0.26 8.91 4.32
N ARG A 304 -1.52 9.14 3.96
CA ARG A 304 -2.02 9.09 2.59
C ARG A 304 -3.16 10.08 2.44
N ASN A 305 -2.90 11.20 1.77
CA ASN A 305 -3.81 12.35 1.74
C ASN A 305 -5.01 12.17 0.80
N THR A 306 -4.84 11.44 -0.30
CA THR A 306 -5.88 11.18 -1.30
C THR A 306 -5.88 9.72 -1.75
N SER A 307 -6.95 9.28 -2.40
CA SER A 307 -7.04 7.91 -2.94
C SER A 307 -6.01 7.59 -4.03
N ASP A 308 -5.45 8.62 -4.68
CA ASP A 308 -4.47 8.48 -5.77
C ASP A 308 -3.01 8.67 -5.28
N ALA A 309 -2.85 9.19 -4.05
CA ALA A 309 -1.53 9.35 -3.44
C ALA A 309 -0.99 7.99 -2.98
N GLN A 310 0.32 7.87 -2.98
CA GLN A 310 1.00 6.73 -2.35
C GLN A 310 1.11 6.96 -0.84
N THR A 311 1.07 5.88 -0.08
CA THR A 311 1.28 5.91 1.36
C THR A 311 2.73 6.29 1.67
N GLU A 312 2.91 7.33 2.47
CA GLU A 312 4.21 7.76 2.97
C GLU A 312 4.46 7.17 4.36
N LEU A 313 5.71 6.76 4.60
CA LEU A 313 6.17 6.23 5.87
C LEU A 313 7.26 7.12 6.44
N THR A 314 7.12 7.50 7.72
CA THR A 314 8.15 8.26 8.47
C THR A 314 8.41 7.60 9.81
N THR A 315 9.57 7.88 10.41
CA THR A 315 9.83 7.55 11.82
C THR A 315 8.93 8.36 12.76
N GLU A 316 8.91 8.05 14.05
CA GLU A 316 8.18 8.84 15.05
C GLU A 316 8.64 10.31 15.05
N ASP A 317 9.90 10.60 14.74
CA ASP A 317 10.47 11.95 14.64
C ASP A 317 10.20 12.65 13.29
N GLY A 318 9.41 12.03 12.40
CA GLY A 318 9.07 12.57 11.09
C GLY A 318 10.18 12.44 10.03
N ASN A 319 11.26 11.73 10.31
CA ASN A 319 12.31 11.46 9.35
C ASN A 319 11.90 10.37 8.35
N LYS A 320 12.56 10.37 7.20
CA LYS A 320 12.35 9.32 6.20
C LYS A 320 12.76 7.96 6.75
N VAL A 321 11.91 6.97 6.55
CA VAL A 321 12.19 5.57 6.89
C VAL A 321 12.66 4.82 5.64
N TYR A 322 13.51 3.82 5.83
CA TYR A 322 14.03 2.99 4.76
C TYR A 322 13.73 1.52 5.03
N LEU A 323 13.22 0.83 4.02
CA LEU A 323 13.11 -0.62 4.02
C LEU A 323 14.48 -1.25 3.70
N ALA A 324 14.73 -2.48 4.15
CA ALA A 324 15.84 -3.25 3.61
C ALA A 324 15.49 -3.75 2.20
N LYS A 325 16.49 -3.89 1.34
CA LYS A 325 16.28 -4.39 -0.03
C LYS A 325 15.75 -5.82 0.00
N GLY A 326 14.61 -6.05 -0.64
CA GLY A 326 13.90 -7.33 -0.70
C GLY A 326 12.38 -7.17 -0.64
N ASN A 327 11.68 -8.30 -0.65
CA ASN A 327 10.24 -8.35 -0.66
C ASN A 327 9.62 -7.93 0.69
N THR A 328 8.38 -7.42 0.62
CA THR A 328 7.66 -6.86 1.78
C THR A 328 6.30 -7.53 1.96
N ILE A 329 5.94 -7.86 3.20
CA ILE A 329 4.55 -8.06 3.58
C ILE A 329 4.04 -6.84 4.34
N TRP A 330 2.85 -6.36 3.97
CA TRP A 330 2.23 -5.16 4.50
C TRP A 330 0.88 -5.49 5.12
N HIS A 331 0.81 -5.48 6.43
CA HIS A 331 -0.42 -5.69 7.16
C HIS A 331 -1.17 -4.38 7.36
N ILE A 332 -2.44 -4.35 6.96
CA ILE A 332 -3.37 -3.26 7.26
C ILE A 332 -4.33 -3.82 8.31
N ILE A 333 -4.20 -3.32 9.54
CA ILE A 333 -4.87 -3.87 10.71
C ILE A 333 -5.64 -2.81 11.49
N ASP A 334 -6.58 -3.23 12.31
CA ASP A 334 -7.32 -2.31 13.17
C ASP A 334 -6.43 -1.67 14.24
N ASN A 335 -6.72 -0.42 14.57
CA ASN A 335 -5.99 0.35 15.60
C ASN A 335 -5.93 -0.33 16.97
N SER A 336 -6.87 -1.22 17.28
CA SER A 336 -6.89 -1.99 18.53
C SER A 336 -5.87 -3.14 18.55
N VAL A 337 -5.31 -3.52 17.41
CA VAL A 337 -4.33 -4.60 17.30
C VAL A 337 -2.92 -4.04 17.45
N THR A 338 -2.19 -4.50 18.47
CA THR A 338 -0.79 -4.13 18.68
C THR A 338 0.11 -5.34 18.45
N PRO A 339 1.14 -5.22 17.60
CA PRO A 339 2.13 -6.27 17.42
C PRO A 339 2.84 -6.60 18.73
N LYS A 340 3.04 -7.90 18.99
CA LYS A 340 3.96 -8.36 20.05
C LYS A 340 5.24 -8.85 19.37
N TYR A 341 6.40 -8.45 19.91
CA TYR A 341 7.70 -8.81 19.35
C TYR A 341 8.78 -8.96 20.44
N ASN A 342 9.85 -9.69 20.15
CA ASN A 342 11.00 -9.91 21.01
C ASN A 342 12.29 -10.09 20.19
#